data_3283a675f1b3e37542f7db98aca3b867
#
_entry.id   3283a675f1b3e37542f7db98aca3b867
#
_cell.length_a   1.000
_cell.length_b   1.000
_cell.length_c   1.000
_cell.angle_alpha   90.00
_cell.angle_beta   90.00
_cell.angle_gamma   90.00
#
_symmetry.space_group_name_H-M   'P 1'
#
loop_
_entity.id
_entity.type
_entity.pdbx_description
1 polymer ?
#
loop_
_entity_poly.entity_id
_entity_poly.type
_entity_poly.pdbx_seq_one_letter_code
_entity_poly.pdbx_strand_id
1 'polypeptide(L)'
;MTDKVENKTEEDLPEGAELHHFEVDEDFTVKPPDGNHAFISVWDNALEDEWCDKLIGMFDEQESLHQKTVHPEFRSFTELNFFNPQLGSEFEEASMYLLGKVSEYVESYRRHNNIVFFPSQCHNEEVRMKKYVAGSEDDFKYHADVGDYASARRFLVCFFYLNDVEEGGQTAFPDYNTSIEPKKGRLAIFPPFWTHPHSGQPAISNDKYIVGTYLHYM
;
A
#
# COMPACT_ATOMS: atom_id res chain seq x y z
N MET A 1 -25.29 7.88 -28.95
CA MET A 1 -25.00 6.46 -29.26
C MET A 1 -24.40 5.89 -28.03
N THR A 2 -25.17 5.13 -27.28
CA THR A 2 -24.72 4.43 -26.05
C THR A 2 -24.22 3.09 -26.48
N ASP A 3 -22.88 2.92 -26.51
CA ASP A 3 -22.28 1.62 -26.73
C ASP A 3 -22.62 0.74 -25.51
N LYS A 4 -23.42 -0.30 -25.78
CA LYS A 4 -23.67 -1.36 -24.83
C LYS A 4 -22.36 -2.13 -24.67
N VAL A 5 -21.82 -2.14 -23.44
CA VAL A 5 -20.80 -3.10 -23.05
C VAL A 5 -21.47 -4.50 -23.10
N GLU A 6 -21.14 -5.31 -24.08
CA GLU A 6 -21.55 -6.70 -24.16
C GLU A 6 -20.84 -7.46 -23.03
N ASN A 7 -21.62 -8.02 -22.10
CA ASN A 7 -21.08 -8.93 -21.12
C ASN A 7 -20.62 -10.21 -21.84
N LYS A 8 -19.33 -10.51 -21.77
CA LYS A 8 -18.79 -11.78 -22.27
C LYS A 8 -19.41 -12.93 -21.50
N THR A 9 -19.84 -13.94 -22.22
CA THR A 9 -20.39 -15.20 -21.67
C THR A 9 -19.31 -16.27 -21.59
N GLU A 10 -19.59 -17.39 -20.94
CA GLU A 10 -18.66 -18.55 -20.86
C GLU A 10 -18.20 -19.05 -22.23
N GLU A 11 -18.99 -18.83 -23.27
CA GLU A 11 -18.69 -19.23 -24.65
C GLU A 11 -17.57 -18.38 -25.30
N ASP A 12 -17.25 -17.21 -24.72
CA ASP A 12 -16.22 -16.30 -25.23
C ASP A 12 -14.82 -16.57 -24.66
N LEU A 13 -14.68 -17.61 -23.84
CA LEU A 13 -13.43 -17.95 -23.17
C LEU A 13 -12.58 -18.94 -23.98
N PRO A 14 -11.25 -18.86 -23.91
CA PRO A 14 -10.36 -19.89 -24.44
C PRO A 14 -10.64 -21.24 -23.78
N GLU A 15 -10.46 -22.34 -24.53
CA GLU A 15 -10.67 -23.69 -24.04
C GLU A 15 -9.85 -23.97 -22.76
N GLY A 16 -10.52 -24.30 -21.65
CA GLY A 16 -9.90 -24.52 -20.34
C GLY A 16 -9.84 -23.32 -19.39
N ALA A 17 -10.41 -22.17 -19.77
CA ALA A 17 -10.58 -21.03 -18.86
C ALA A 17 -11.96 -21.11 -18.17
N GLU A 18 -11.99 -21.04 -16.86
CA GLU A 18 -13.23 -20.99 -16.07
C GLU A 18 -13.54 -19.55 -15.66
N LEU A 19 -14.80 -19.13 -15.82
CA LEU A 19 -15.33 -17.90 -15.22
C LEU A 19 -15.55 -18.13 -13.74
N HIS A 20 -14.67 -17.64 -12.92
CA HIS A 20 -14.89 -17.61 -11.48
C HIS A 20 -15.82 -16.45 -11.13
N HIS A 21 -17.05 -16.73 -10.76
CA HIS A 21 -17.93 -15.76 -10.10
C HIS A 21 -17.44 -15.59 -8.68
N PHE A 22 -16.91 -14.41 -8.36
CA PHE A 22 -16.45 -14.07 -7.02
C PHE A 22 -17.57 -13.32 -6.28
N GLU A 23 -17.88 -13.75 -5.08
CA GLU A 23 -18.67 -12.96 -4.15
C GLU A 23 -17.82 -11.75 -3.73
N VAL A 24 -18.42 -10.56 -3.75
CA VAL A 24 -17.77 -9.34 -3.30
C VAL A 24 -17.65 -9.40 -1.78
N ASP A 25 -16.45 -9.20 -1.27
CA ASP A 25 -16.18 -9.20 0.16
C ASP A 25 -16.98 -8.08 0.85
N GLU A 26 -17.81 -8.41 1.84
CA GLU A 26 -18.71 -7.45 2.52
C GLU A 26 -17.95 -6.39 3.31
N ASP A 27 -16.66 -6.62 3.61
CA ASP A 27 -15.79 -5.70 4.34
C ASP A 27 -15.13 -4.60 3.48
N PHE A 28 -15.42 -4.55 2.18
CA PHE A 28 -14.91 -3.49 1.31
C PHE A 28 -15.54 -2.15 1.62
N THR A 29 -14.84 -1.30 2.35
CA THR A 29 -15.39 -0.09 2.97
C THR A 29 -15.08 1.22 2.26
N VAL A 30 -14.35 1.23 1.15
CA VAL A 30 -14.07 2.50 0.47
C VAL A 30 -14.57 2.50 -0.96
N LYS A 31 -15.66 3.21 -1.18
CA LYS A 31 -15.97 3.75 -2.50
C LYS A 31 -15.19 5.04 -2.65
N PRO A 32 -14.32 5.18 -3.65
CA PRO A 32 -13.83 6.49 -4.03
C PRO A 32 -15.02 7.42 -4.29
N PRO A 33 -14.96 8.69 -3.89
CA PRO A 33 -16.13 9.59 -3.94
C PRO A 33 -16.77 9.72 -5.32
N ASP A 34 -16.06 9.51 -6.42
CA ASP A 34 -16.55 9.85 -7.78
C ASP A 34 -16.33 8.76 -8.84
N GLY A 35 -16.16 7.51 -8.46
CA GLY A 35 -16.33 6.36 -9.38
C GLY A 35 -15.25 6.10 -10.42
N ASN A 36 -14.09 6.78 -10.40
CA ASN A 36 -13.07 6.63 -11.43
C ASN A 36 -11.64 6.45 -10.89
N HIS A 37 -11.48 5.85 -9.71
CA HIS A 37 -10.17 5.60 -9.11
C HIS A 37 -9.70 4.17 -9.40
N ALA A 38 -9.56 3.86 -10.69
CA ALA A 38 -9.13 2.55 -11.13
C ALA A 38 -7.88 2.09 -10.37
N PHE A 39 -8.01 0.97 -9.66
CA PHE A 39 -6.90 0.30 -8.98
C PHE A 39 -6.32 1.00 -7.73
N ILE A 40 -6.95 2.04 -7.17
CA ILE A 40 -6.63 2.53 -5.82
C ILE A 40 -7.66 1.92 -4.88
N SER A 41 -7.22 1.02 -4.02
CA SER A 41 -8.11 0.28 -3.10
C SER A 41 -7.66 0.44 -1.66
N VAL A 42 -8.63 0.53 -0.76
CA VAL A 42 -8.40 0.80 0.67
C VAL A 42 -9.30 -0.11 1.50
N TRP A 43 -8.77 -0.67 2.58
CA TRP A 43 -9.50 -1.46 3.56
C TRP A 43 -9.26 -0.92 4.96
N ASP A 44 -10.34 -0.64 5.68
CA ASP A 44 -10.28 -0.31 7.11
C ASP A 44 -10.16 -1.60 7.93
N ASN A 45 -9.52 -1.50 9.10
CA ASN A 45 -9.31 -2.62 10.02
C ASN A 45 -8.60 -3.85 9.39
N ALA A 46 -7.77 -3.60 8.37
CA ALA A 46 -6.99 -4.64 7.72
C ALA A 46 -5.85 -5.18 8.58
N LEU A 47 -5.42 -4.39 9.57
CA LEU A 47 -4.46 -4.77 10.60
C LEU A 47 -5.07 -4.45 11.96
N GLU A 48 -4.95 -5.36 12.90
CA GLU A 48 -5.48 -5.24 14.26
C GLU A 48 -4.76 -4.14 15.04
N ASP A 49 -5.47 -3.42 15.91
CA ASP A 49 -4.94 -2.30 16.69
C ASP A 49 -3.73 -2.69 17.53
N GLU A 50 -3.75 -3.89 18.13
CA GLU A 50 -2.65 -4.42 18.93
C GLU A 50 -1.37 -4.59 18.11
N TRP A 51 -1.51 -5.01 16.83
CA TRP A 51 -0.37 -5.11 15.92
C TRP A 51 0.15 -3.74 15.51
N CYS A 52 -0.73 -2.77 15.29
CA CYS A 52 -0.31 -1.39 15.00
C CYS A 52 0.54 -0.81 16.13
N ASP A 53 0.06 -0.93 17.38
CA ASP A 53 0.78 -0.44 18.57
C ASP A 53 2.09 -1.18 18.79
N LYS A 54 2.10 -2.51 18.62
CA LYS A 54 3.29 -3.34 18.72
C LYS A 54 4.37 -2.90 17.72
N LEU A 55 4.00 -2.69 16.45
CA LEU A 55 4.93 -2.29 15.39
C LEU A 55 5.52 -0.90 15.65
N ILE A 56 4.72 0.06 16.14
CA ILE A 56 5.22 1.38 16.53
C ILE A 56 6.23 1.25 17.66
N GLY A 57 5.92 0.47 18.71
CA GLY A 57 6.85 0.20 19.81
C GLY A 57 8.15 -0.45 19.36
N MET A 58 8.07 -1.50 18.51
CA MET A 58 9.23 -2.16 17.92
C MET A 58 10.10 -1.18 17.11
N PHE A 59 9.50 -0.27 16.37
CA PHE A 59 10.22 0.76 15.63
C PHE A 59 10.93 1.72 16.59
N ASP A 60 10.21 2.32 17.53
CA ASP A 60 10.76 3.34 18.43
C ASP A 60 11.88 2.80 19.32
N GLU A 61 11.89 1.51 19.66
CA GLU A 61 12.96 0.84 20.42
C GLU A 61 14.28 0.68 19.62
N GLN A 62 14.25 0.84 18.29
CA GLN A 62 15.42 0.59 17.41
C GLN A 62 16.03 1.88 16.82
N GLU A 63 16.00 2.98 17.55
CA GLU A 63 16.51 4.28 17.05
C GLU A 63 17.92 4.23 16.43
N SER A 64 18.79 3.39 16.98
CA SER A 64 20.17 3.23 16.49
C SER A 64 20.28 2.62 15.09
N LEU A 65 19.22 1.92 14.64
CA LEU A 65 19.13 1.25 13.35
C LEU A 65 18.29 2.05 12.35
N HIS A 66 17.71 3.16 12.77
CA HIS A 66 16.95 4.03 11.91
C HIS A 66 17.83 4.67 10.83
N GLN A 67 17.27 4.76 9.62
CA GLN A 67 17.88 5.47 8.51
C GLN A 67 17.06 6.72 8.20
N LYS A 68 17.65 7.89 8.44
CA LYS A 68 17.01 9.15 8.03
C LYS A 68 17.29 9.40 6.55
N THR A 69 16.25 9.38 5.74
CA THR A 69 16.29 9.77 4.33
C THR A 69 15.94 11.24 4.22
N VAL A 70 16.83 12.05 3.63
CA VAL A 70 16.59 13.47 3.39
C VAL A 70 17.00 13.82 1.97
N HIS A 71 16.01 14.10 1.13
CA HIS A 71 16.15 14.69 -0.18
C HIS A 71 15.14 15.85 -0.26
N PRO A 72 15.52 17.08 0.12
CA PRO A 72 14.57 18.19 0.38
C PRO A 72 13.60 18.49 -0.76
N GLU A 73 14.02 18.28 -2.01
CA GLU A 73 13.17 18.47 -3.19
C GLU A 73 12.32 17.24 -3.55
N PHE A 74 12.50 16.11 -2.84
CA PHE A 74 11.86 14.85 -3.20
C PHE A 74 11.21 14.15 -2.03
N ARG A 75 11.91 13.91 -0.90
CA ARG A 75 11.36 13.17 0.25
C ARG A 75 12.17 13.39 1.53
N SER A 76 11.49 13.32 2.66
CA SER A 76 12.10 13.23 3.98
C SER A 76 11.27 12.34 4.89
N PHE A 77 11.89 11.37 5.54
CA PHE A 77 11.30 10.48 6.55
C PHE A 77 12.39 9.68 7.27
N THR A 78 12.03 9.05 8.37
CA THR A 78 12.86 8.05 9.06
C THR A 78 12.37 6.65 8.70
N GLU A 79 13.27 5.73 8.36
CA GLU A 79 12.94 4.36 7.91
C GLU A 79 13.65 3.31 8.76
N LEU A 80 12.98 2.19 9.00
CA LEU A 80 13.56 0.94 9.50
C LEU A 80 13.22 -0.21 8.53
N ASN A 81 14.24 -0.87 8.04
CA ASN A 81 14.09 -2.08 7.23
C ASN A 81 14.07 -3.30 8.15
N PHE A 82 12.97 -4.07 8.15
CA PHE A 82 12.78 -5.24 9.00
C PHE A 82 13.69 -6.42 8.65
N PHE A 83 14.33 -6.38 7.48
CA PHE A 83 15.34 -7.37 7.06
C PHE A 83 16.78 -6.97 7.43
N ASN A 84 16.94 -5.91 8.24
CA ASN A 84 18.26 -5.57 8.78
C ASN A 84 18.77 -6.70 9.70
N PRO A 85 19.96 -7.30 9.41
CA PRO A 85 20.47 -8.45 10.14
C PRO A 85 20.84 -8.18 11.62
N GLN A 86 20.78 -6.93 12.05
CA GLN A 86 21.00 -6.53 13.44
C GLN A 86 19.71 -6.57 14.27
N LEU A 87 18.54 -6.77 13.65
CA LEU A 87 17.26 -6.92 14.32
C LEU A 87 17.05 -8.36 14.82
N GLY A 88 16.27 -8.51 15.88
CA GLY A 88 15.90 -9.80 16.42
C GLY A 88 14.84 -10.56 15.60
N SER A 89 14.58 -11.80 15.98
CA SER A 89 13.60 -12.68 15.30
C SER A 89 12.17 -12.17 15.34
N GLU A 90 11.86 -11.30 16.28
CA GLU A 90 10.54 -10.65 16.38
C GLU A 90 10.20 -9.81 15.14
N PHE A 91 11.21 -9.28 14.43
CA PHE A 91 11.02 -8.56 13.16
C PHE A 91 10.78 -9.53 12.00
N GLU A 92 11.38 -10.72 12.02
CA GLU A 92 11.08 -11.77 11.07
C GLU A 92 9.62 -12.24 11.23
N GLU A 93 9.19 -12.49 12.49
CA GLU A 93 7.80 -12.85 12.80
C GLU A 93 6.80 -11.78 12.35
N ALA A 94 7.10 -10.50 12.65
CA ALA A 94 6.29 -9.37 12.22
C ALA A 94 6.22 -9.27 10.69
N SER A 95 7.35 -9.46 10.00
CA SER A 95 7.39 -9.49 8.54
C SER A 95 6.53 -10.60 7.96
N MET A 96 6.64 -11.82 8.48
CA MET A 96 5.82 -12.96 8.03
C MET A 96 4.33 -12.70 8.23
N TYR A 97 3.95 -12.14 9.38
CA TYR A 97 2.58 -11.78 9.67
C TYR A 97 2.03 -10.73 8.70
N LEU A 98 2.77 -9.62 8.49
CA LEU A 98 2.39 -8.55 7.57
C LEU A 98 2.29 -9.05 6.11
N LEU A 99 3.24 -9.87 5.66
CA LEU A 99 3.21 -10.45 4.32
C LEU A 99 2.04 -11.42 4.13
N GLY A 100 1.63 -12.14 5.19
CA GLY A 100 0.42 -12.95 5.19
C GLY A 100 -0.84 -12.11 4.98
N LYS A 101 -0.97 -10.98 5.72
CA LYS A 101 -2.06 -10.00 5.54
C LYS A 101 -2.05 -9.39 4.14
N VAL A 102 -0.88 -8.97 3.65
CA VAL A 102 -0.76 -8.44 2.28
C VAL A 102 -1.24 -9.47 1.25
N SER A 103 -0.86 -10.74 1.38
CA SER A 103 -1.28 -11.79 0.45
C SER A 103 -2.80 -11.97 0.42
N GLU A 104 -3.46 -11.94 1.58
CA GLU A 104 -4.92 -12.03 1.71
C GLU A 104 -5.62 -10.86 1.00
N TYR A 105 -5.17 -9.63 1.27
CA TYR A 105 -5.78 -8.44 0.68
C TYR A 105 -5.41 -8.22 -0.79
N VAL A 106 -4.29 -8.72 -1.26
CA VAL A 106 -3.94 -8.72 -2.70
C VAL A 106 -4.90 -9.61 -3.49
N GLU A 107 -5.33 -10.74 -2.92
CA GLU A 107 -6.36 -11.56 -3.57
C GLU A 107 -7.72 -10.85 -3.59
N SER A 108 -8.10 -10.17 -2.51
CA SER A 108 -9.30 -9.31 -2.47
C SER A 108 -9.19 -8.15 -3.47
N TYR A 109 -8.02 -7.51 -3.57
CA TYR A 109 -7.72 -6.47 -4.56
C TYR A 109 -7.91 -6.95 -5.99
N ARG A 110 -7.37 -8.13 -6.32
CA ARG A 110 -7.49 -8.74 -7.63
C ARG A 110 -8.94 -8.98 -8.02
N ARG A 111 -9.74 -9.54 -7.10
CA ARG A 111 -11.17 -9.80 -7.30
C ARG A 111 -11.96 -8.51 -7.47
N HIS A 112 -11.78 -7.56 -6.55
CA HIS A 112 -12.51 -6.28 -6.56
C HIS A 112 -12.30 -5.49 -7.84
N ASN A 113 -11.06 -5.47 -8.35
CA ASN A 113 -10.72 -4.76 -9.56
C ASN A 113 -10.90 -5.60 -10.85
N ASN A 114 -11.46 -6.80 -10.77
CA ASN A 114 -11.68 -7.72 -11.88
C ASN A 114 -10.40 -7.96 -12.72
N ILE A 115 -9.26 -8.13 -12.05
CA ILE A 115 -7.98 -8.32 -12.73
C ILE A 115 -7.84 -9.78 -13.17
N VAL A 116 -8.10 -10.04 -14.46
CA VAL A 116 -8.01 -11.37 -15.06
C VAL A 116 -6.56 -11.82 -15.22
N PHE A 117 -5.69 -10.93 -15.69
CA PHE A 117 -4.27 -11.22 -15.92
C PHE A 117 -3.42 -10.73 -14.75
N PHE A 118 -3.45 -11.49 -13.67
CA PHE A 118 -2.60 -11.24 -12.50
C PHE A 118 -1.38 -12.16 -12.56
N PRO A 119 -0.18 -11.74 -12.13
CA PRO A 119 0.99 -12.61 -12.14
C PRO A 119 0.75 -13.89 -11.34
N SER A 120 1.02 -15.05 -11.98
CA SER A 120 0.89 -16.36 -11.30
C SER A 120 1.94 -16.58 -10.21
N GLN A 121 3.05 -15.86 -10.31
CA GLN A 121 4.13 -15.85 -9.34
C GLN A 121 4.58 -14.40 -9.13
N CYS A 122 4.65 -13.99 -7.87
CA CYS A 122 5.16 -12.69 -7.48
C CYS A 122 6.00 -12.81 -6.21
N HIS A 123 6.81 -11.81 -5.97
CA HIS A 123 7.67 -11.74 -4.79
C HIS A 123 7.39 -10.43 -4.04
N ASN A 124 7.52 -10.45 -2.72
CA ASN A 124 7.47 -9.23 -1.93
C ASN A 124 8.90 -8.66 -1.80
N GLU A 125 9.00 -7.35 -1.83
CA GLU A 125 10.21 -6.69 -1.35
C GLU A 125 10.30 -6.77 0.18
N GLU A 126 11.42 -6.29 0.71
CA GLU A 126 11.62 -6.16 2.15
C GLU A 126 10.53 -5.30 2.79
N VAL A 127 10.04 -5.73 3.96
CA VAL A 127 9.11 -4.92 4.75
C VAL A 127 9.86 -3.73 5.33
N ARG A 128 9.34 -2.55 5.11
CA ARG A 128 9.91 -1.29 5.59
C ARG A 128 8.86 -0.48 6.33
N MET A 129 9.25 0.01 7.48
CA MET A 129 8.46 0.93 8.27
C MET A 129 9.01 2.33 8.16
N LYS A 130 8.12 3.32 8.04
CA LYS A 130 8.48 4.74 7.90
C LYS A 130 7.74 5.58 8.91
N LYS A 131 8.47 6.54 9.47
CA LYS A 131 7.95 7.57 10.37
C LYS A 131 8.11 8.93 9.71
N TYR A 132 7.05 9.71 9.72
CA TYR A 132 7.01 11.12 9.31
C TYR A 132 6.70 11.94 10.56
N VAL A 133 7.64 12.80 10.97
CA VAL A 133 7.52 13.59 12.20
C VAL A 133 6.58 14.78 11.96
N ALA A 134 5.59 14.94 12.82
CA ALA A 134 4.62 16.03 12.73
C ALA A 134 5.27 17.40 12.83
N GLY A 135 4.79 18.35 12.03
CA GLY A 135 5.28 19.71 12.02
C GLY A 135 6.72 19.87 11.52
N SER A 136 7.35 18.79 11.03
CA SER A 136 8.66 18.84 10.37
C SER A 136 8.51 18.95 8.86
N GLU A 137 9.67 18.89 8.14
CA GLU A 137 9.70 18.85 6.67
C GLU A 137 9.55 17.41 6.12
N ASP A 138 9.13 16.46 6.97
CA ASP A 138 8.95 15.07 6.56
C ASP A 138 7.72 14.93 5.67
N ASP A 139 7.99 14.53 4.44
CA ASP A 139 6.98 14.29 3.41
C ASP A 139 7.54 13.39 2.30
N PHE A 140 6.71 13.10 1.32
CA PHE A 140 7.14 12.49 0.07
C PHE A 140 6.45 13.25 -1.07
N LYS A 141 7.23 14.02 -1.82
CA LYS A 141 6.71 14.87 -2.91
C LYS A 141 6.03 14.01 -3.98
N TYR A 142 5.33 14.67 -4.88
CA TYR A 142 4.65 14.03 -5.99
C TYR A 142 5.62 13.20 -6.85
N HIS A 143 5.35 11.91 -6.98
CA HIS A 143 6.22 10.93 -7.63
C HIS A 143 5.46 9.68 -8.09
N ALA A 144 6.14 8.86 -8.89
CA ALA A 144 5.83 7.46 -9.11
C ALA A 144 6.96 6.61 -8.50
N ASP A 145 6.61 5.46 -7.89
CA ASP A 145 7.61 4.58 -7.24
C ASP A 145 8.47 3.81 -8.23
N VAL A 146 7.99 3.66 -9.47
CA VAL A 146 8.71 3.01 -10.57
C VAL A 146 9.23 4.09 -11.50
N GLY A 147 10.54 4.31 -11.46
CA GLY A 147 11.21 5.34 -12.25
C GLY A 147 12.53 4.89 -12.90
N ASP A 148 13.01 3.68 -12.59
CA ASP A 148 14.29 3.16 -13.07
C ASP A 148 14.28 1.64 -13.26
N TYR A 149 15.40 1.10 -13.73
CA TYR A 149 15.54 -0.35 -13.95
C TYR A 149 15.44 -1.16 -12.65
N ALA A 150 15.90 -0.64 -11.51
CA ALA A 150 15.88 -1.36 -10.24
C ALA A 150 14.44 -1.54 -9.73
N SER A 151 13.61 -0.51 -9.90
CA SER A 151 12.20 -0.51 -9.50
C SER A 151 11.24 -1.08 -10.55
N ALA A 152 11.70 -1.33 -11.79
CA ALA A 152 10.85 -1.69 -12.93
C ALA A 152 10.03 -2.99 -12.76
N ARG A 153 10.41 -3.86 -11.81
CA ARG A 153 9.68 -5.10 -11.53
C ARG A 153 8.48 -4.92 -10.61
N ARG A 154 8.37 -3.78 -9.91
CA ARG A 154 7.24 -3.49 -9.01
C ARG A 154 5.96 -3.35 -9.80
N PHE A 155 4.87 -3.94 -9.32
CA PHE A 155 3.55 -3.78 -9.95
C PHE A 155 2.44 -3.42 -8.96
N LEU A 156 2.61 -3.66 -7.65
CA LEU A 156 1.75 -3.17 -6.60
C LEU A 156 2.57 -2.63 -5.43
N VAL A 157 2.09 -1.56 -4.82
CA VAL A 157 2.49 -1.11 -3.50
C VAL A 157 1.38 -1.46 -2.52
N CYS A 158 1.76 -1.95 -1.33
CA CYS A 158 0.87 -2.32 -0.25
C CYS A 158 1.45 -1.76 1.05
N PHE A 159 0.71 -0.89 1.74
CA PHE A 159 1.14 -0.42 3.05
C PHE A 159 -0.02 -0.16 3.99
N PHE A 160 0.24 -0.39 5.27
CA PHE A 160 -0.67 -0.12 6.37
C PHE A 160 -0.33 1.21 7.03
N TYR A 161 -1.34 2.00 7.36
CA TYR A 161 -1.22 3.08 8.33
C TYR A 161 -1.34 2.48 9.74
N LEU A 162 -0.40 2.83 10.61
CA LEU A 162 -0.36 2.25 11.97
C LEU A 162 -1.02 3.12 13.02
N ASN A 163 -1.35 4.37 12.67
CA ASN A 163 -2.04 5.29 13.57
C ASN A 163 -2.92 6.27 12.81
N ASP A 164 -3.84 6.87 13.52
CA ASP A 164 -4.62 8.00 13.02
C ASP A 164 -3.76 9.27 12.97
N VAL A 165 -3.99 10.11 11.97
CA VAL A 165 -3.46 11.47 11.91
C VAL A 165 -4.65 12.38 11.58
N GLU A 166 -5.02 13.25 12.55
CA GLU A 166 -6.24 14.07 12.45
C GLU A 166 -6.09 15.21 11.44
N GLU A 167 -4.87 15.74 11.29
CA GLU A 167 -4.57 16.83 10.37
C GLU A 167 -3.29 16.53 9.58
N GLY A 168 -3.38 16.56 8.25
CA GLY A 168 -2.28 16.26 7.35
C GLY A 168 -2.05 14.76 7.17
N GLY A 169 -0.89 14.39 6.61
CA GLY A 169 -0.44 13.00 6.50
C GLY A 169 -1.07 12.16 5.40
N GLN A 170 -2.00 12.70 4.61
CA GLN A 170 -2.70 11.96 3.54
C GLN A 170 -1.72 11.42 2.48
N THR A 171 -2.08 10.30 1.89
CA THR A 171 -1.53 9.90 0.59
C THR A 171 -2.43 10.44 -0.50
N ALA A 172 -1.97 11.49 -1.18
CA ALA A 172 -2.76 12.21 -2.19
C ALA A 172 -2.45 11.71 -3.61
N PHE A 173 -3.48 11.61 -4.42
CA PHE A 173 -3.45 11.27 -5.84
C PHE A 173 -4.07 12.43 -6.64
N PRO A 174 -3.30 13.51 -6.93
CA PRO A 174 -3.85 14.71 -7.57
C PRO A 174 -4.50 14.44 -8.93
N ASP A 175 -3.94 13.54 -9.73
CA ASP A 175 -4.46 13.20 -11.06
C ASP A 175 -5.83 12.51 -11.01
N TYR A 176 -6.18 11.95 -9.85
CA TYR A 176 -7.46 11.32 -9.58
C TYR A 176 -8.38 12.18 -8.71
N ASN A 177 -7.92 13.36 -8.29
CA ASN A 177 -8.64 14.24 -7.35
C ASN A 177 -9.10 13.49 -6.09
N THR A 178 -8.22 12.65 -5.52
CA THR A 178 -8.51 11.85 -4.32
C THR A 178 -7.32 11.79 -3.36
N SER A 179 -7.60 11.41 -2.12
CA SER A 179 -6.60 11.13 -1.09
C SER A 179 -7.03 10.00 -0.18
N ILE A 180 -6.05 9.36 0.44
CA ILE A 180 -6.26 8.34 1.48
C ILE A 180 -5.84 8.97 2.81
N GLU A 181 -6.80 9.07 3.74
CA GLU A 181 -6.56 9.57 5.09
C GLU A 181 -5.82 8.50 5.91
N PRO A 182 -4.78 8.88 6.69
CA PRO A 182 -4.16 7.98 7.65
C PRO A 182 -5.18 7.55 8.71
N LYS A 183 -5.38 6.23 8.83
CA LYS A 183 -6.26 5.64 9.82
C LYS A 183 -5.63 4.35 10.34
N LYS A 184 -5.61 4.18 11.65
CA LYS A 184 -5.04 3.00 12.30
C LYS A 184 -5.63 1.71 11.72
N GLY A 185 -4.77 0.77 11.35
CA GLY A 185 -5.14 -0.50 10.74
C GLY A 185 -5.60 -0.43 9.28
N ARG A 186 -5.61 0.75 8.65
CA ARG A 186 -5.98 0.91 7.23
C ARG A 186 -4.88 0.43 6.30
N LEU A 187 -5.25 -0.40 5.33
CA LEU A 187 -4.38 -0.83 4.23
C LEU A 187 -4.70 -0.06 2.96
N ALA A 188 -3.67 0.38 2.26
CA ALA A 188 -3.75 0.93 0.90
C ALA A 188 -3.02 0.02 -0.09
N ILE A 189 -3.65 -0.25 -1.25
CA ILE A 189 -3.07 -1.01 -2.36
C ILE A 189 -3.33 -0.27 -3.66
N PHE A 190 -2.29 -0.02 -4.45
CA PHE A 190 -2.40 0.62 -5.77
C PHE A 190 -1.17 0.33 -6.65
N PRO A 191 -1.25 0.54 -7.98
CA PRO A 191 -0.11 0.41 -8.86
C PRO A 191 0.94 1.49 -8.61
N PRO A 192 2.25 1.16 -8.58
CA PRO A 192 3.32 2.11 -8.27
C PRO A 192 3.83 2.90 -9.50
N PHE A 193 3.10 2.87 -10.62
CA PHE A 193 3.55 3.36 -11.92
C PHE A 193 3.24 4.85 -12.13
N TRP A 194 3.79 5.39 -13.24
CA TRP A 194 3.48 6.74 -13.75
C TRP A 194 1.97 6.98 -14.01
N THR A 195 1.18 5.92 -14.05
CA THR A 195 -0.29 6.01 -14.12
C THR A 195 -0.93 6.38 -12.79
N HIS A 196 -0.22 6.20 -11.67
CA HIS A 196 -0.71 6.47 -10.30
C HIS A 196 0.31 7.30 -9.52
N PRO A 197 0.73 8.47 -10.05
CA PRO A 197 1.62 9.32 -9.30
C PRO A 197 0.90 9.87 -8.07
N HIS A 198 1.61 9.92 -6.96
CA HIS A 198 1.07 10.25 -5.67
C HIS A 198 2.06 11.02 -4.80
N SER A 199 1.60 11.49 -3.65
CA SER A 199 2.45 12.16 -2.66
C SER A 199 2.03 11.80 -1.24
N GLY A 200 3.00 11.73 -0.33
CA GLY A 200 2.76 11.66 1.11
C GLY A 200 2.78 13.06 1.69
N GLN A 201 1.62 13.59 2.06
CA GLN A 201 1.50 14.93 2.62
C GLN A 201 2.16 15.01 4.01
N PRO A 202 2.69 16.17 4.42
CA PRO A 202 3.21 16.38 5.76
C PRO A 202 2.18 16.06 6.84
N ALA A 203 2.59 15.37 7.90
CA ALA A 203 1.77 15.15 9.07
C ALA A 203 1.78 16.43 9.94
N ILE A 204 0.62 16.88 10.43
CA ILE A 204 0.49 18.13 11.16
C ILE A 204 0.16 17.87 12.62
N SER A 205 -0.89 17.10 12.93
CA SER A 205 -1.38 16.89 14.29
C SER A 205 -0.47 16.02 15.14
N ASN A 206 0.08 14.97 14.57
CA ASN A 206 0.91 13.96 15.25
C ASN A 206 1.74 13.18 14.23
N ASP A 207 2.76 12.48 14.70
CA ASP A 207 3.62 11.64 13.87
C ASP A 207 2.79 10.60 13.11
N LYS A 208 3.14 10.38 11.84
CA LYS A 208 2.55 9.35 11.00
C LYS A 208 3.49 8.16 10.88
N TYR A 209 2.97 6.96 11.08
CA TYR A 209 3.66 5.70 10.87
C TYR A 209 2.97 4.87 9.79
N ILE A 210 3.77 4.35 8.85
CA ILE A 210 3.32 3.38 7.85
C ILE A 210 4.29 2.21 7.79
N VAL A 211 3.78 1.02 7.48
CA VAL A 211 4.60 -0.17 7.20
C VAL A 211 4.12 -0.86 5.94
N GLY A 212 5.03 -1.28 5.07
CA GLY A 212 4.60 -1.92 3.83
C GLY A 212 5.70 -2.54 3.01
N THR A 213 5.29 -3.01 1.84
CA THR A 213 6.15 -3.68 0.85
C THR A 213 5.65 -3.39 -0.56
N TYR A 214 6.44 -3.80 -1.55
CA TYR A 214 6.03 -3.86 -2.96
C TYR A 214 5.94 -5.31 -3.41
N LEU A 215 4.96 -5.60 -4.27
CA LEU A 215 4.96 -6.83 -5.04
C LEU A 215 5.65 -6.58 -6.38
N HIS A 216 6.47 -7.53 -6.80
CA HIS A 216 7.14 -7.49 -8.10
C HIS A 216 7.13 -8.83 -8.83
N TYR A 217 7.26 -8.74 -10.14
CA TYR A 217 7.39 -9.89 -11.01
C TYR A 217 8.66 -10.68 -10.69
N MET A 218 8.57 -12.00 -10.80
CA MET A 218 9.71 -12.92 -10.68
C MET A 218 10.44 -13.08 -12.02
#